data_2bc09347a0583b564b1551a958bcdd54
#
_entry.id   2bc09347a0583b564b1551a958bcdd54
#
_cell.length_a   1.000
_cell.length_b   1.000
_cell.length_c   1.000
_cell.angle_alpha   90.00
_cell.angle_beta   90.00
_cell.angle_gamma   90.00
#
_symmetry.space_group_name_H-M   'P 1'
#
loop_
_entity.id
_entity.type
_entity.pdbx_description
1 polymer ?
#
loop_
_entity_poly.entity_id
_entity_poly.type
_entity_poly.pdbx_seq_one_letter_code
_entity_poly.pdbx_strand_id
1 'polypeptide(L)'
;MFNLGLLAGCLSLTTVVASVSFAAEELKAVQLYSQDELLRLIHRNEHLSRVVLDDCQLVQDIEARAQTLKIPAYQFLWGDMLAWGVCVDAEPERGINFMRQAADQGLPEGLEQLGRYYSKGKLVQQDKERAVVFLREASMLGNQKAQIELVELFLDGYGSPYDYEDAYHWLYNAVTNDKKTHQKIANCLSKLEKLMHPKAVRKAKRPLES
;
A
#
# COMPACT_ATOMS: atom_id res chain seq x y z
N MET A 1 -7.37 102.47 2.14
CA MET A 1 -6.79 101.42 3.01
C MET A 1 -7.60 100.18 2.78
N PHE A 2 -7.18 99.32 1.90
CA PHE A 2 -7.87 98.08 1.55
C PHE A 2 -6.97 96.91 1.89
N ASN A 3 -7.52 96.07 2.74
CA ASN A 3 -6.80 94.83 3.19
C ASN A 3 -7.30 93.69 2.34
N LEU A 4 -6.43 93.09 1.60
CA LEU A 4 -6.74 91.95 0.74
C LEU A 4 -6.31 90.68 1.49
N GLY A 5 -7.25 89.89 1.95
CA GLY A 5 -7.04 88.57 2.56
C GLY A 5 -6.88 87.46 1.51
N LEU A 6 -5.75 86.81 1.50
CA LEU A 6 -5.50 85.62 0.67
C LEU A 6 -6.01 84.39 1.43
N LEU A 7 -6.98 83.71 0.83
CA LEU A 7 -7.44 82.38 1.27
C LEU A 7 -6.56 81.30 0.59
N ALA A 8 -5.74 80.61 1.33
CA ALA A 8 -5.01 79.43 0.90
C ALA A 8 -5.87 78.17 1.15
N GLY A 9 -6.37 77.61 0.07
CA GLY A 9 -7.07 76.33 0.12
C GLY A 9 -6.05 75.15 0.17
N CYS A 10 -6.00 74.42 1.27
CA CYS A 10 -5.31 73.15 1.37
C CYS A 10 -6.12 72.03 0.75
N LEU A 11 -5.71 71.55 -0.42
CA LEU A 11 -6.19 70.29 -0.97
C LEU A 11 -5.48 69.13 -0.25
N SER A 12 -6.18 68.45 0.60
CA SER A 12 -5.70 67.17 1.18
C SER A 12 -5.93 66.01 0.23
N LEU A 13 -4.85 65.53 -0.37
CA LEU A 13 -4.86 64.28 -1.15
C LEU A 13 -4.90 63.11 -0.17
N THR A 14 -6.06 62.47 -0.02
CA THR A 14 -6.18 61.18 0.67
C THR A 14 -5.78 60.04 -0.24
N THR A 15 -4.56 59.53 -0.08
CA THR A 15 -4.12 58.29 -0.73
C THR A 15 -4.79 57.11 -0.03
N VAL A 16 -5.73 56.46 -0.74
CA VAL A 16 -6.29 55.18 -0.29
C VAL A 16 -5.25 54.09 -0.60
N VAL A 17 -4.56 53.63 0.44
CA VAL A 17 -3.71 52.44 0.36
C VAL A 17 -4.63 51.23 0.44
N ALA A 18 -4.89 50.58 -0.72
CA ALA A 18 -5.55 49.30 -0.73
C ALA A 18 -4.58 48.24 -0.17
N SER A 19 -4.80 47.81 1.06
CA SER A 19 -4.14 46.66 1.66
C SER A 19 -4.60 45.39 0.95
N VAL A 20 -3.76 44.84 0.08
CA VAL A 20 -3.95 43.49 -0.48
C VAL A 20 -3.68 42.52 0.67
N SER A 21 -4.75 42.02 1.29
CA SER A 21 -4.67 40.92 2.25
C SER A 21 -4.36 39.66 1.46
N PHE A 22 -3.10 39.25 1.42
CA PHE A 22 -2.74 37.87 1.07
C PHE A 22 -3.26 37.00 2.21
N ALA A 23 -4.34 36.28 1.99
CA ALA A 23 -4.71 35.17 2.84
C ALA A 23 -3.56 34.15 2.70
N ALA A 24 -2.67 34.09 3.69
CA ALA A 24 -1.74 32.99 3.83
C ALA A 24 -2.59 31.75 4.06
N GLU A 25 -2.67 30.89 3.08
CA GLU A 25 -3.24 29.55 3.20
C GLU A 25 -2.43 28.87 4.31
N GLU A 26 -3.08 28.64 5.45
CA GLU A 26 -2.44 28.06 6.63
C GLU A 26 -2.03 26.63 6.26
N LEU A 27 -0.75 26.42 5.96
CA LEU A 27 -0.19 25.11 5.67
C LEU A 27 -0.45 24.21 6.88
N LYS A 28 -1.45 23.36 6.75
CA LYS A 28 -1.82 22.39 7.77
C LYS A 28 -0.71 21.36 7.87
N ALA A 29 0.07 21.41 8.94
CA ALA A 29 1.16 20.47 9.16
C ALA A 29 0.62 19.03 9.17
N VAL A 30 1.09 18.18 8.27
CA VAL A 30 0.73 16.79 8.20
C VAL A 30 1.53 16.00 9.23
N GLN A 31 0.84 15.20 10.03
CA GLN A 31 1.51 14.31 10.97
C GLN A 31 2.08 13.08 10.26
N LEU A 32 3.29 12.71 10.65
CA LEU A 32 3.91 11.49 10.15
C LEU A 32 3.08 10.26 10.55
N TYR A 33 2.90 9.33 9.62
CA TYR A 33 2.12 8.11 9.86
C TYR A 33 2.75 7.27 10.97
N SER A 34 1.94 6.81 11.92
CA SER A 34 2.38 5.73 12.78
C SER A 34 2.52 4.43 11.97
N GLN A 35 3.34 3.49 12.45
CA GLN A 35 3.51 2.21 11.74
C GLN A 35 2.18 1.47 11.59
N ASP A 36 1.35 1.44 12.63
CA ASP A 36 0.04 0.79 12.60
C ASP A 36 -0.94 1.47 11.64
N GLU A 37 -0.92 2.80 11.55
CA GLU A 37 -1.72 3.54 10.58
C GLU A 37 -1.29 3.20 9.16
N LEU A 38 0.02 3.23 8.90
CA LEU A 38 0.57 2.91 7.59
C LEU A 38 0.23 1.47 7.16
N LEU A 39 0.36 0.49 8.06
CA LEU A 39 -0.03 -0.90 7.78
C LEU A 39 -1.52 -1.01 7.43
N ARG A 40 -2.41 -0.30 8.14
CA ARG A 40 -3.83 -0.25 7.78
C ARG A 40 -4.08 0.33 6.40
N LEU A 41 -3.37 1.40 6.05
CA LEU A 41 -3.46 2.02 4.72
C LEU A 41 -2.96 1.08 3.61
N ILE A 42 -1.84 0.39 3.84
CA ILE A 42 -1.27 -0.60 2.92
C ILE A 42 -2.26 -1.76 2.73
N HIS A 43 -2.80 -2.30 3.81
CA HIS A 43 -3.77 -3.40 3.76
C HIS A 43 -5.01 -3.04 2.91
N ARG A 44 -5.48 -1.80 3.00
CA ARG A 44 -6.61 -1.28 2.20
C ARG A 44 -6.21 -0.76 0.82
N ASN A 45 -4.91 -0.77 0.49
CA ASN A 45 -4.36 -0.22 -0.75
C ASN A 45 -4.66 1.30 -0.91
N GLU A 46 -4.65 2.03 0.21
CA GLU A 46 -4.93 3.47 0.29
C GLU A 46 -3.67 4.31 0.55
N HIS A 47 -2.52 3.67 0.77
CA HIS A 47 -1.26 4.32 1.19
C HIS A 47 -0.75 5.36 0.18
N LEU A 48 -0.75 5.05 -1.13
CA LEU A 48 -0.33 6.01 -2.14
C LEU A 48 -1.30 7.19 -2.27
N SER A 49 -2.60 6.91 -2.22
CA SER A 49 -3.62 7.96 -2.26
C SER A 49 -3.51 8.90 -1.06
N ARG A 50 -3.14 8.35 0.11
CA ARG A 50 -2.92 9.15 1.32
C ARG A 50 -1.75 10.10 1.17
N VAL A 51 -0.61 9.66 0.62
CA VAL A 51 0.55 10.53 0.39
C VAL A 51 0.20 11.69 -0.56
N VAL A 52 -0.61 11.42 -1.59
CA VAL A 52 -1.09 12.47 -2.51
C VAL A 52 -2.04 13.45 -1.80
N LEU A 53 -2.95 12.96 -0.96
CA LEU A 53 -3.88 13.79 -0.18
C LEU A 53 -3.16 14.68 0.83
N ASP A 54 -1.99 14.27 1.30
CA ASP A 54 -1.13 15.04 2.19
C ASP A 54 -0.15 15.95 1.40
N ASP A 55 -0.49 16.28 0.14
CA ASP A 55 0.26 17.17 -0.76
C ASP A 55 1.75 16.82 -0.89
N CYS A 56 2.08 15.53 -0.78
CA CYS A 56 3.47 15.02 -0.85
C CYS A 56 4.41 15.59 0.23
N GLN A 57 3.90 16.18 1.30
CA GLN A 57 4.69 16.88 2.31
C GLN A 57 5.66 15.97 3.07
N LEU A 58 5.35 14.66 3.18
CA LEU A 58 6.11 13.71 3.98
C LEU A 58 7.17 12.92 3.21
N VAL A 59 7.45 13.24 1.94
CA VAL A 59 8.36 12.48 1.07
C VAL A 59 9.72 12.25 1.71
N GLN A 60 10.36 13.30 2.25
CA GLN A 60 11.68 13.21 2.88
C GLN A 60 11.67 12.34 4.14
N ASP A 61 10.62 12.45 4.96
CA ASP A 61 10.47 11.64 6.18
C ASP A 61 10.23 10.16 5.84
N ILE A 62 9.41 9.89 4.82
CA ILE A 62 9.17 8.52 4.32
C ILE A 62 10.47 7.91 3.81
N GLU A 63 11.22 8.64 2.97
CA GLU A 63 12.50 8.20 2.46
C GLU A 63 13.50 7.91 3.58
N ALA A 64 13.66 8.81 4.54
CA ALA A 64 14.58 8.64 5.67
C ALA A 64 14.23 7.39 6.51
N ARG A 65 12.94 7.13 6.74
CA ARG A 65 12.48 5.93 7.48
C ARG A 65 12.68 4.65 6.69
N ALA A 66 12.54 4.69 5.37
CA ALA A 66 12.79 3.54 4.51
C ALA A 66 14.28 3.23 4.37
N GLN A 67 15.12 4.25 4.13
CA GLN A 67 16.55 4.07 3.81
C GLN A 67 17.42 3.96 5.05
N THR A 68 17.21 4.82 6.04
CA THR A 68 18.07 4.93 7.23
C THR A 68 17.58 4.04 8.36
N LEU A 69 16.28 4.14 8.71
CA LEU A 69 15.70 3.35 9.79
C LEU A 69 15.28 1.94 9.34
N LYS A 70 15.15 1.72 8.03
CA LYS A 70 14.80 0.45 7.40
C LYS A 70 13.52 -0.19 7.96
N ILE A 71 12.54 0.65 8.29
CA ILE A 71 11.25 0.19 8.80
C ILE A 71 10.47 -0.47 7.67
N PRO A 72 10.04 -1.75 7.78
CA PRO A 72 9.44 -2.51 6.68
C PRO A 72 8.23 -1.85 6.02
N ALA A 73 7.30 -1.30 6.82
CA ALA A 73 6.13 -0.60 6.29
C ALA A 73 6.51 0.65 5.47
N TYR A 74 7.55 1.38 5.89
CA TYR A 74 8.05 2.53 5.16
C TYR A 74 8.87 2.13 3.93
N GLN A 75 9.62 1.02 3.98
CA GLN A 75 10.28 0.47 2.81
C GLN A 75 9.26 0.05 1.75
N PHE A 76 8.16 -0.55 2.16
CA PHE A 76 7.06 -0.89 1.26
C PHE A 76 6.44 0.38 0.64
N LEU A 77 6.07 1.38 1.45
CA LEU A 77 5.51 2.64 0.97
C LEU A 77 6.46 3.35 0.00
N TRP A 78 7.72 3.51 0.38
CA TRP A 78 8.74 4.16 -0.45
C TRP A 78 8.96 3.39 -1.75
N GLY A 79 8.99 2.05 -1.66
CA GLY A 79 9.07 1.17 -2.82
C GLY A 79 7.92 1.37 -3.80
N ASP A 80 6.69 1.47 -3.32
CA ASP A 80 5.52 1.74 -4.16
C ASP A 80 5.55 3.17 -4.74
N MET A 81 5.94 4.17 -3.97
CA MET A 81 6.10 5.54 -4.47
C MET A 81 7.08 5.61 -5.63
N LEU A 82 8.25 5.00 -5.48
CA LEU A 82 9.26 4.92 -6.56
C LEU A 82 8.78 4.09 -7.75
N ALA A 83 8.14 2.95 -7.50
CA ALA A 83 7.70 2.06 -8.57
C ALA A 83 6.65 2.71 -9.49
N TRP A 84 5.80 3.58 -8.93
CA TRP A 84 4.69 4.21 -9.64
C TRP A 84 4.87 5.70 -9.91
N GLY A 85 5.95 6.30 -9.44
CA GLY A 85 6.19 7.75 -9.60
C GLY A 85 5.20 8.59 -8.81
N VAL A 86 4.83 8.17 -7.60
CA VAL A 86 3.91 8.93 -6.75
C VAL A 86 4.70 9.88 -5.88
N CYS A 87 4.53 11.18 -6.07
CA CYS A 87 5.24 12.27 -5.40
C CYS A 87 6.77 12.30 -5.62
N VAL A 88 7.29 11.43 -6.45
CA VAL A 88 8.72 11.29 -6.82
C VAL A 88 8.83 10.82 -8.26
N ASP A 89 9.99 10.93 -8.86
CA ASP A 89 10.25 10.35 -10.16
C ASP A 89 10.15 8.83 -10.14
N ALA A 90 9.60 8.24 -11.21
CA ALA A 90 9.43 6.80 -11.29
C ALA A 90 10.77 6.07 -11.44
N GLU A 91 11.10 5.22 -10.50
CA GLU A 91 12.28 4.34 -10.48
C GLU A 91 11.84 2.88 -10.17
N PRO A 92 11.20 2.16 -11.11
CA PRO A 92 10.57 0.86 -10.82
C PRO A 92 11.52 -0.18 -10.23
N GLU A 93 12.75 -0.29 -10.77
CA GLU A 93 13.74 -1.27 -10.27
C GLU A 93 14.14 -0.99 -8.83
N ARG A 94 14.37 0.27 -8.50
CA ARG A 94 14.67 0.71 -7.14
C ARG A 94 13.48 0.50 -6.21
N GLY A 95 12.27 0.78 -6.70
CA GLY A 95 11.02 0.52 -5.97
C GLY A 95 10.85 -0.95 -5.60
N ILE A 96 11.04 -1.86 -6.58
CA ILE A 96 10.99 -3.32 -6.35
C ILE A 96 12.07 -3.76 -5.35
N ASN A 97 13.25 -3.15 -5.35
CA ASN A 97 14.28 -3.48 -4.38
C ASN A 97 13.88 -3.11 -2.94
N PHE A 98 13.23 -1.96 -2.72
CA PHE A 98 12.68 -1.61 -1.41
C PHE A 98 11.57 -2.55 -0.96
N MET A 99 10.69 -2.98 -1.88
CA MET A 99 9.66 -3.98 -1.57
C MET A 99 10.28 -5.33 -1.16
N ARG A 100 11.38 -5.76 -1.81
CA ARG A 100 12.13 -6.95 -1.40
C ARG A 100 12.68 -6.80 0.00
N GLN A 101 13.29 -5.65 0.32
CA GLN A 101 13.80 -5.41 1.67
C GLN A 101 12.70 -5.47 2.73
N ALA A 102 11.50 -5.00 2.43
CA ALA A 102 10.34 -5.12 3.31
C ALA A 102 9.89 -6.58 3.46
N ALA A 103 9.84 -7.32 2.35
CA ALA A 103 9.50 -8.74 2.31
C ALA A 103 10.52 -9.61 3.07
N ASP A 104 11.82 -9.35 2.89
CA ASP A 104 12.92 -10.04 3.59
C ASP A 104 12.86 -9.85 5.12
N GLN A 105 12.20 -8.79 5.59
CA GLN A 105 11.92 -8.55 7.00
C GLN A 105 10.59 -9.18 7.46
N GLY A 106 9.93 -9.95 6.61
CA GLY A 106 8.70 -10.66 6.92
C GLY A 106 7.42 -9.80 6.83
N LEU A 107 7.43 -8.69 6.07
CA LEU A 107 6.21 -7.92 5.86
C LEU A 107 5.28 -8.67 4.87
N PRO A 108 4.10 -9.17 5.34
CA PRO A 108 3.22 -9.99 4.49
C PRO A 108 2.71 -9.26 3.25
N GLU A 109 2.48 -7.95 3.35
CA GLU A 109 2.05 -7.12 2.24
C GLU A 109 3.15 -6.96 1.18
N GLY A 110 4.42 -6.89 1.61
CA GLY A 110 5.57 -6.87 0.70
C GLY A 110 5.72 -8.17 -0.08
N LEU A 111 5.57 -9.30 0.61
CA LEU A 111 5.57 -10.63 0.00
C LEU A 111 4.41 -10.80 -0.98
N GLU A 112 3.19 -10.43 -0.58
CA GLU A 112 2.00 -10.49 -1.46
C GLU A 112 2.18 -9.64 -2.71
N GLN A 113 2.64 -8.40 -2.55
CA GLN A 113 2.85 -7.48 -3.67
C GLN A 113 3.86 -8.03 -4.68
N LEU A 114 5.00 -8.54 -4.21
CA LEU A 114 6.01 -9.19 -5.07
C LEU A 114 5.45 -10.42 -5.77
N GLY A 115 4.74 -11.28 -5.03
CA GLY A 115 4.07 -12.46 -5.60
C GLY A 115 3.12 -12.07 -6.72
N ARG A 116 2.30 -11.07 -6.52
CA ARG A 116 1.37 -10.53 -7.52
C ARG A 116 2.09 -9.90 -8.72
N TYR A 117 3.21 -9.22 -8.53
CA TYR A 117 3.99 -8.67 -9.63
C TYR A 117 4.62 -9.77 -10.47
N TYR A 118 5.21 -10.79 -9.86
CA TYR A 118 5.74 -11.93 -10.58
C TYR A 118 4.65 -12.75 -11.27
N SER A 119 3.49 -12.94 -10.63
CA SER A 119 2.34 -13.64 -11.22
C SER A 119 1.85 -12.96 -12.51
N LYS A 120 1.84 -11.63 -12.55
CA LYS A 120 1.28 -10.85 -13.67
C LYS A 120 2.30 -10.27 -14.63
N GLY A 121 3.58 -10.36 -14.33
CA GLY A 121 4.63 -9.71 -15.12
C GLY A 121 4.56 -8.19 -15.04
N LYS A 122 4.19 -7.62 -13.88
CA LYS A 122 4.05 -6.19 -13.69
C LYS A 122 5.28 -5.63 -12.97
N LEU A 123 5.97 -4.66 -13.57
CA LEU A 123 7.23 -4.09 -13.09
C LEU A 123 8.41 -5.09 -13.04
N VAL A 124 8.16 -6.37 -13.26
CA VAL A 124 9.14 -7.46 -13.31
C VAL A 124 8.78 -8.41 -14.44
N GLN A 125 9.74 -9.21 -14.90
CA GLN A 125 9.42 -10.31 -15.83
C GLN A 125 8.49 -11.32 -15.15
N GLN A 126 7.47 -11.79 -15.88
CA GLN A 126 6.54 -12.79 -15.36
C GLN A 126 7.27 -14.08 -14.99
N ASP A 127 7.00 -14.56 -13.79
CA ASP A 127 7.52 -15.81 -13.25
C ASP A 127 6.53 -16.34 -12.20
N LYS A 128 5.63 -17.21 -12.63
CA LYS A 128 4.55 -17.73 -11.77
C LYS A 128 5.07 -18.72 -10.72
N GLU A 129 6.15 -19.44 -10.97
CA GLU A 129 6.78 -20.30 -9.96
C GLU A 129 7.39 -19.46 -8.82
N ARG A 130 8.04 -18.38 -9.18
CA ARG A 130 8.55 -17.41 -8.19
C ARG A 130 7.42 -16.71 -7.44
N ALA A 131 6.31 -16.43 -8.12
CA ALA A 131 5.12 -15.88 -7.46
C ALA A 131 4.58 -16.84 -6.39
N VAL A 132 4.55 -18.16 -6.66
CA VAL A 132 4.14 -19.18 -5.67
C VAL A 132 4.98 -19.09 -4.40
N VAL A 133 6.31 -18.93 -4.50
CA VAL A 133 7.20 -18.83 -3.34
C VAL A 133 6.80 -17.64 -2.44
N PHE A 134 6.67 -16.45 -3.01
CA PHE A 134 6.30 -15.25 -2.28
C PHE A 134 4.88 -15.32 -1.68
N LEU A 135 3.92 -15.79 -2.48
CA LEU A 135 2.53 -15.89 -2.03
C LEU A 135 2.34 -16.97 -0.95
N ARG A 136 3.11 -18.06 -1.01
CA ARG A 136 3.09 -19.11 0.03
C ARG A 136 3.57 -18.54 1.37
N GLU A 137 4.66 -17.81 1.38
CA GLU A 137 5.19 -17.18 2.59
C GLU A 137 4.21 -16.13 3.14
N ALA A 138 3.68 -15.25 2.30
CA ALA A 138 2.65 -14.29 2.70
C ALA A 138 1.38 -14.96 3.25
N SER A 139 0.98 -16.11 2.66
CA SER A 139 -0.18 -16.90 3.09
C SER A 139 0.01 -17.50 4.47
N MET A 140 1.20 -18.03 4.75
CA MET A 140 1.59 -18.55 6.07
C MET A 140 1.55 -17.46 7.15
N LEU A 141 1.90 -16.22 6.78
CA LEU A 141 1.83 -15.04 7.64
C LEU A 141 0.40 -14.44 7.75
N GLY A 142 -0.60 -15.11 7.19
CA GLY A 142 -2.01 -14.73 7.33
C GLY A 142 -2.52 -13.69 6.32
N ASN A 143 -1.75 -13.36 5.28
CA ASN A 143 -2.22 -12.44 4.26
C ASN A 143 -3.30 -13.09 3.38
N GLN A 144 -4.56 -12.68 3.57
CA GLN A 144 -5.72 -13.26 2.89
C GLN A 144 -5.68 -13.10 1.36
N LYS A 145 -5.16 -11.98 0.86
CA LYS A 145 -5.03 -11.77 -0.58
C LYS A 145 -4.07 -12.80 -1.19
N ALA A 146 -2.94 -13.02 -0.50
CA ALA A 146 -1.95 -14.03 -0.91
C ALA A 146 -2.53 -15.45 -0.85
N GLN A 147 -3.31 -15.79 0.18
CA GLN A 147 -3.96 -17.11 0.30
C GLN A 147 -4.88 -17.41 -0.88
N ILE A 148 -5.65 -16.43 -1.33
CA ILE A 148 -6.53 -16.57 -2.48
C ILE A 148 -5.72 -16.72 -3.76
N GLU A 149 -4.72 -15.86 -3.99
CA GLU A 149 -3.93 -15.83 -5.22
C GLU A 149 -3.03 -17.07 -5.34
N LEU A 150 -2.51 -17.58 -4.22
CA LEU A 150 -1.77 -18.85 -4.16
C LEU A 150 -2.63 -20.02 -4.64
N VAL A 151 -3.86 -20.13 -4.13
CA VAL A 151 -4.78 -21.19 -4.56
C VAL A 151 -5.14 -21.04 -6.04
N GLU A 152 -5.33 -19.81 -6.53
CA GLU A 152 -5.56 -19.56 -7.96
C GLU A 152 -4.38 -20.06 -8.82
N LEU A 153 -3.13 -19.82 -8.41
CA LEU A 153 -1.94 -20.33 -9.09
C LEU A 153 -1.89 -21.88 -9.07
N PHE A 154 -2.24 -22.51 -7.96
CA PHE A 154 -2.33 -23.98 -7.90
C PHE A 154 -3.39 -24.54 -8.84
N LEU A 155 -4.55 -23.88 -8.95
CA LEU A 155 -5.60 -24.26 -9.90
C LEU A 155 -5.18 -24.08 -11.35
N ASP A 156 -4.27 -23.14 -11.62
CA ASP A 156 -3.64 -22.93 -12.94
C ASP A 156 -2.48 -23.91 -13.21
N GLY A 157 -2.13 -24.79 -12.26
CA GLY A 157 -1.10 -25.83 -12.42
C GLY A 157 0.31 -25.40 -12.03
N TYR A 158 0.49 -24.28 -11.32
CA TYR A 158 1.78 -23.83 -10.80
C TYR A 158 1.97 -24.29 -9.36
N GLY A 159 3.23 -24.43 -8.93
CA GLY A 159 3.59 -24.90 -7.60
C GLY A 159 3.43 -26.40 -7.39
N SER A 160 3.50 -26.83 -6.12
CA SER A 160 3.55 -28.24 -5.76
C SER A 160 2.25 -28.75 -5.13
N PRO A 161 1.72 -29.91 -5.53
CA PRO A 161 0.60 -30.56 -4.85
C PRO A 161 0.85 -30.85 -3.36
N TYR A 162 2.09 -30.91 -2.92
CA TYR A 162 2.44 -31.06 -1.50
C TYR A 162 2.05 -29.86 -0.66
N ASP A 163 1.94 -28.68 -1.27
CA ASP A 163 1.55 -27.44 -0.58
C ASP A 163 0.02 -27.22 -0.52
N TYR A 164 -0.78 -28.07 -1.19
CA TYR A 164 -2.24 -27.89 -1.25
C TYR A 164 -2.92 -28.02 0.11
N GLU A 165 -2.42 -28.92 0.96
CA GLU A 165 -3.00 -29.12 2.31
C GLU A 165 -2.85 -27.84 3.15
N ASP A 166 -1.66 -27.25 3.17
CA ASP A 166 -1.39 -26.03 3.92
C ASP A 166 -2.16 -24.83 3.36
N ALA A 167 -2.14 -24.64 2.04
CA ALA A 167 -2.89 -23.57 1.38
C ALA A 167 -4.41 -23.68 1.60
N TYR A 168 -4.95 -24.91 1.54
CA TYR A 168 -6.34 -25.16 1.88
C TYR A 168 -6.63 -24.82 3.35
N HIS A 169 -5.77 -25.23 4.28
CA HIS A 169 -5.90 -24.97 5.70
C HIS A 169 -5.91 -23.46 6.01
N TRP A 170 -4.97 -22.70 5.47
CA TRP A 170 -4.92 -21.26 5.68
C TRP A 170 -6.16 -20.56 5.12
N LEU A 171 -6.55 -20.89 3.89
CA LEU A 171 -7.69 -20.26 3.24
C LEU A 171 -9.02 -20.67 3.86
N TYR A 172 -9.15 -21.93 4.36
CA TYR A 172 -10.35 -22.43 5.05
C TYR A 172 -10.60 -21.69 6.36
N ASN A 173 -9.54 -21.32 7.08
CA ASN A 173 -9.61 -20.58 8.34
C ASN A 173 -9.60 -19.05 8.15
N ALA A 174 -9.54 -18.55 6.91
CA ALA A 174 -9.53 -17.12 6.63
C ALA A 174 -10.90 -16.48 6.96
N VAL A 175 -10.85 -15.35 7.68
CA VAL A 175 -12.06 -14.61 8.09
C VAL A 175 -12.18 -13.34 7.25
N THR A 176 -13.36 -13.08 6.70
CA THR A 176 -13.64 -11.87 5.93
C THR A 176 -15.07 -11.38 6.16
N ASN A 177 -15.24 -10.06 6.20
CA ASN A 177 -16.55 -9.40 6.25
C ASN A 177 -17.08 -9.06 4.85
N ASP A 178 -16.23 -9.18 3.81
CA ASP A 178 -16.66 -8.88 2.45
C ASP A 178 -17.30 -10.10 1.78
N LYS A 179 -18.55 -9.93 1.35
CA LYS A 179 -19.34 -10.99 0.71
C LYS A 179 -18.71 -11.50 -0.60
N LYS A 180 -18.08 -10.63 -1.38
CA LYS A 180 -17.43 -11.03 -2.64
C LYS A 180 -16.20 -11.88 -2.38
N THR A 181 -15.36 -11.46 -1.43
CA THR A 181 -14.19 -12.21 -0.98
C THR A 181 -14.59 -13.56 -0.41
N HIS A 182 -15.63 -13.62 0.42
CA HIS A 182 -16.16 -14.88 0.96
C HIS A 182 -16.57 -15.86 -0.16
N GLN A 183 -17.30 -15.37 -1.16
CA GLN A 183 -17.68 -16.17 -2.32
C GLN A 183 -16.46 -16.69 -3.11
N LYS A 184 -15.43 -15.81 -3.27
CA LYS A 184 -14.19 -16.17 -3.96
C LYS A 184 -13.44 -17.28 -3.20
N ILE A 185 -13.31 -17.14 -1.88
CA ILE A 185 -12.74 -18.18 -1.01
C ILE A 185 -13.46 -19.50 -1.16
N ALA A 186 -14.78 -19.52 -1.04
CA ALA A 186 -15.58 -20.74 -1.18
C ALA A 186 -15.38 -21.42 -2.53
N ASN A 187 -15.30 -20.65 -3.62
CA ASN A 187 -15.04 -21.17 -4.96
C ASN A 187 -13.63 -21.76 -5.09
N CYS A 188 -12.59 -21.07 -4.56
CA CYS A 188 -11.21 -21.55 -4.54
C CYS A 188 -11.11 -22.87 -3.77
N LEU A 189 -11.66 -22.94 -2.56
CA LEU A 189 -11.65 -24.16 -1.75
C LEU A 189 -12.36 -25.33 -2.45
N SER A 190 -13.56 -25.10 -3.01
CA SER A 190 -14.31 -26.12 -3.73
C SER A 190 -13.58 -26.69 -4.94
N LYS A 191 -12.78 -25.87 -5.65
CA LYS A 191 -11.97 -26.32 -6.79
C LYS A 191 -10.71 -27.06 -6.33
N LEU A 192 -10.00 -26.52 -5.32
CA LEU A 192 -8.78 -27.14 -4.79
C LEU A 192 -9.09 -28.50 -4.15
N GLU A 193 -10.23 -28.66 -3.45
CA GLU A 193 -10.69 -29.91 -2.86
C GLU A 193 -10.76 -31.05 -3.89
N LYS A 194 -11.12 -30.75 -5.14
CA LYS A 194 -11.19 -31.75 -6.22
C LYS A 194 -9.82 -32.28 -6.68
N LEU A 195 -8.76 -31.52 -6.39
CA LEU A 195 -7.38 -31.89 -6.70
C LEU A 195 -6.69 -32.61 -5.53
N MET A 196 -7.34 -32.68 -4.36
CA MET A 196 -6.77 -33.22 -3.13
C MET A 196 -7.33 -34.60 -2.78
N HIS A 197 -6.52 -35.41 -2.10
CA HIS A 197 -7.04 -36.64 -1.51
C HIS A 197 -8.00 -36.36 -0.36
N PRO A 198 -9.13 -37.08 -0.20
CA PRO A 198 -10.15 -36.81 0.84
C PRO A 198 -9.61 -36.79 2.28
N LYS A 199 -8.56 -37.58 2.59
CA LYS A 199 -7.90 -37.53 3.91
C LYS A 199 -7.17 -36.19 4.14
N ALA A 200 -6.49 -35.66 3.10
CA ALA A 200 -5.80 -34.38 3.20
C ALA A 200 -6.79 -33.23 3.40
N VAL A 201 -7.91 -33.24 2.68
CA VAL A 201 -9.00 -32.25 2.88
C VAL A 201 -9.52 -32.26 4.32
N ARG A 202 -9.80 -33.46 4.87
CA ARG A 202 -10.27 -33.55 6.28
C ARG A 202 -9.23 -33.03 7.26
N LYS A 203 -7.94 -33.30 7.03
CA LYS A 203 -6.84 -32.81 7.87
C LYS A 203 -6.69 -31.28 7.76
N ALA A 204 -6.83 -30.74 6.55
CA ALA A 204 -6.73 -29.30 6.30
C ALA A 204 -7.89 -28.49 6.93
N LYS A 205 -9.05 -29.09 7.16
CA LYS A 205 -10.21 -28.45 7.84
C LYS A 205 -10.08 -28.34 9.38
N ARG A 206 -8.90 -28.68 9.94
CA ARG A 206 -8.64 -28.49 11.37
C ARG A 206 -8.64 -26.99 11.74
N PRO A 207 -8.99 -26.62 12.99
CA PRO A 207 -8.81 -25.24 13.47
C PRO A 207 -7.33 -24.83 13.41
N LEU A 208 -7.07 -23.52 13.35
CA LEU A 208 -5.74 -22.97 13.63
C LEU A 208 -5.37 -23.28 15.08
N GLU A 209 -4.22 -23.84 15.31
CA GLU A 209 -3.69 -24.01 16.67
C GLU A 209 -3.34 -22.63 17.21
N SER A 210 -3.86 -22.29 18.38
CA SER A 210 -3.64 -21.02 19.08
C SER A 210 -2.30 -20.99 19.80
#